data_974429698c1fbe99612933a1d413ccad
#
_entry.id   974429698c1fbe99612933a1d413ccad
#
_cell.length_a   1.000
_cell.length_b   1.000
_cell.length_c   1.000
_cell.angle_alpha   90.00
_cell.angle_beta   90.00
_cell.angle_gamma   90.00
#
_symmetry.space_group_name_H-M   'P 1'
#
loop_
_entity.id
_entity.type
_entity.pdbx_description
1 polymer ?
#
loop_
_entity_poly.entity_id
_entity_poly.type
_entity_poly.pdbx_seq_one_letter_code
_entity_poly.pdbx_strand_id
1 'polypeptide(L)'
;DPLREEAKASVEALRAAGISKIVMMTGDSERTAAAIARRVGVDEYYSEVLPEDKANFIEKEKAAGRRVIMVGDGINDSPALSAANVGIAISDGAEIAREIADITVGADDLQELVVLKEISNALMKRIRRNYRFIITFNAGLIACGVAGILQPTTSALLHNTSTLAISLKS
;
A
#
# COMPACT_ATOMS: atom_id res chain seq x y z
N ASP A 1 19.58 -21.28 -4.17
CA ASP A 1 18.98 -20.50 -5.27
C ASP A 1 18.81 -19.06 -4.79
N PRO A 2 19.66 -18.12 -5.26
CA PRO A 2 19.67 -16.74 -4.75
C PRO A 2 18.31 -16.04 -4.89
N LEU A 3 17.59 -16.24 -5.98
CA LEU A 3 16.25 -15.65 -6.20
C LEU A 3 15.24 -16.00 -5.09
N ARG A 4 15.41 -17.13 -4.42
CA ARG A 4 14.50 -17.57 -3.35
C ARG A 4 14.90 -17.05 -1.98
N GLU A 5 16.18 -16.76 -1.75
CA GLU A 5 16.64 -16.07 -0.54
C GLU A 5 16.23 -14.60 -0.56
N GLU A 6 16.31 -13.96 -1.72
CA GLU A 6 15.83 -12.59 -1.95
C GLU A 6 14.31 -12.49 -1.72
N ALA A 7 13.52 -13.45 -2.24
CA ALA A 7 12.08 -13.49 -2.02
C ALA A 7 11.72 -13.63 -0.54
N LYS A 8 12.43 -14.47 0.22
CA LYS A 8 12.22 -14.60 1.66
C LYS A 8 12.54 -13.30 2.40
N ALA A 9 13.67 -12.68 2.10
CA ALA A 9 14.07 -11.41 2.69
C ALA A 9 13.04 -10.31 2.40
N SER A 10 12.50 -10.26 1.17
CA SER A 10 11.47 -9.31 0.79
C SER A 10 10.14 -9.55 1.54
N VAL A 11 9.73 -10.80 1.75
CA VAL A 11 8.54 -11.15 2.55
C VAL A 11 8.72 -10.70 4.00
N GLU A 12 9.87 -10.95 4.60
CA GLU A 12 10.18 -10.50 5.97
C GLU A 12 10.17 -8.97 6.07
N ALA A 13 10.75 -8.27 5.09
CA ALA A 13 10.77 -6.82 5.03
C ALA A 13 9.35 -6.21 4.84
N LEU A 14 8.50 -6.81 4.01
CA LEU A 14 7.10 -6.40 3.86
C LEU A 14 6.32 -6.55 5.17
N ARG A 15 6.56 -7.63 5.93
CA ARG A 15 5.97 -7.78 7.27
C ARG A 15 6.44 -6.67 8.21
N ALA A 16 7.74 -6.39 8.23
CA ALA A 16 8.30 -5.31 9.04
C ALA A 16 7.74 -3.94 8.65
N ALA A 17 7.44 -3.74 7.35
CA ALA A 17 6.79 -2.54 6.84
C ALA A 17 5.27 -2.47 7.14
N GLY A 18 4.69 -3.49 7.80
CA GLY A 18 3.31 -3.48 8.29
C GLY A 18 2.29 -4.26 7.44
N ILE A 19 2.73 -5.15 6.59
CA ILE A 19 1.84 -6.14 5.93
C ILE A 19 1.53 -7.25 6.95
N SER A 20 0.28 -7.41 7.32
CA SER A 20 -0.15 -8.33 8.37
C SER A 20 -0.33 -9.77 7.90
N LYS A 21 -0.59 -9.98 6.62
CA LYS A 21 -0.82 -11.31 6.02
C LYS A 21 -0.33 -11.32 4.59
N ILE A 22 0.46 -12.32 4.23
CA ILE A 22 0.98 -12.53 2.88
C ILE A 22 0.50 -13.88 2.38
N VAL A 23 -0.18 -13.87 1.24
CA VAL A 23 -0.79 -15.06 0.63
C VAL A 23 -0.19 -15.27 -0.75
N MET A 24 0.19 -16.49 -1.06
CA MET A 24 0.65 -16.89 -2.40
C MET A 24 -0.46 -17.65 -3.11
N MET A 25 -0.77 -17.25 -4.34
CA MET A 25 -1.74 -17.92 -5.20
C MET A 25 -1.08 -18.28 -6.53
N THR A 26 -1.07 -19.55 -6.88
CA THR A 26 -0.41 -20.05 -8.08
C THR A 26 -1.26 -21.09 -8.82
N GLY A 27 -1.10 -21.15 -10.13
CA GLY A 27 -1.64 -22.25 -10.95
C GLY A 27 -0.82 -23.54 -10.88
N ASP A 28 0.31 -23.54 -10.19
CA ASP A 28 1.16 -24.71 -10.03
C ASP A 28 0.51 -25.80 -9.18
N SER A 29 1.07 -27.02 -9.31
CA SER A 29 0.64 -28.16 -8.50
C SER A 29 0.89 -27.94 -7.00
N GLU A 30 0.08 -28.57 -6.18
CA GLU A 30 0.16 -28.52 -4.71
C GLU A 30 1.58 -28.77 -4.18
N ARG A 31 2.28 -29.76 -4.75
CA ARG A 31 3.66 -30.08 -4.32
C ARG A 31 4.63 -28.94 -4.55
N THR A 32 4.52 -28.27 -5.72
CA THR A 32 5.37 -27.13 -6.07
C THR A 32 5.03 -25.92 -5.21
N ALA A 33 3.75 -25.59 -5.09
CA ALA A 33 3.25 -24.49 -4.29
C ALA A 33 3.68 -24.60 -2.82
N ALA A 34 3.48 -25.78 -2.20
CA ALA A 34 3.89 -26.04 -0.82
C ALA A 34 5.40 -25.86 -0.60
N ALA A 35 6.21 -26.34 -1.54
CA ALA A 35 7.67 -26.22 -1.45
C ALA A 35 8.13 -24.75 -1.52
N ILE A 36 7.54 -23.95 -2.43
CA ILE A 36 7.84 -22.53 -2.57
C ILE A 36 7.35 -21.76 -1.35
N ALA A 37 6.10 -21.96 -0.93
CA ALA A 37 5.50 -21.27 0.20
C ALA A 37 6.32 -21.41 1.50
N ARG A 38 6.78 -22.63 1.79
CA ARG A 38 7.65 -22.90 2.96
C ARG A 38 8.99 -22.17 2.88
N ARG A 39 9.57 -22.08 1.70
CA ARG A 39 10.88 -21.43 1.51
C ARG A 39 10.78 -19.91 1.57
N VAL A 40 9.73 -19.34 1.01
CA VAL A 40 9.49 -17.90 0.98
C VAL A 40 8.92 -17.39 2.30
N GLY A 41 8.21 -18.23 3.03
CA GLY A 41 7.68 -17.89 4.35
C GLY A 41 6.38 -17.10 4.32
N VAL A 42 5.51 -17.37 3.35
CA VAL A 42 4.16 -16.80 3.29
C VAL A 42 3.25 -17.39 4.37
N ASP A 43 2.17 -16.71 4.73
CA ASP A 43 1.22 -17.16 5.77
C ASP A 43 0.28 -18.26 5.27
N GLU A 44 -0.17 -18.11 4.02
CA GLU A 44 -1.07 -19.06 3.37
C GLU A 44 -0.66 -19.21 1.91
N TYR A 45 -0.98 -20.34 1.32
CA TYR A 45 -0.84 -20.53 -0.12
C TYR A 45 -2.03 -21.30 -0.69
N TYR A 46 -2.30 -21.06 -1.96
CA TYR A 46 -3.31 -21.76 -2.73
C TYR A 46 -2.68 -22.21 -4.05
N SER A 47 -2.82 -23.49 -4.35
CA SER A 47 -2.34 -24.15 -5.57
C SER A 47 -3.47 -24.34 -6.57
N GLU A 48 -3.13 -24.59 -7.83
CA GLU A 48 -4.09 -24.90 -8.91
C GLU A 48 -5.23 -23.86 -9.04
N VAL A 49 -4.91 -22.58 -8.74
CA VAL A 49 -5.88 -21.49 -8.68
C VAL A 49 -6.11 -20.93 -10.09
N LEU A 50 -7.35 -20.81 -10.49
CA LEU A 50 -7.74 -20.14 -11.72
C LEU A 50 -7.75 -18.60 -11.53
N PRO A 51 -7.63 -17.82 -12.61
CA PRO A 51 -7.67 -16.34 -12.53
C PRO A 51 -8.92 -15.79 -11.82
N GLU A 52 -10.08 -16.42 -12.07
CA GLU A 52 -11.35 -16.03 -11.44
C GLU A 52 -11.38 -16.29 -9.94
N ASP A 53 -10.75 -17.38 -9.48
CA ASP A 53 -10.67 -17.71 -8.06
C ASP A 53 -9.83 -16.70 -7.28
N LYS A 54 -8.79 -16.14 -7.92
CA LYS A 54 -7.97 -15.07 -7.31
C LYS A 54 -8.82 -13.82 -7.06
N ALA A 55 -9.63 -13.40 -8.04
CA ALA A 55 -10.51 -12.25 -7.88
C ALA A 55 -11.57 -12.50 -6.79
N ASN A 56 -12.18 -13.68 -6.77
CA ASN A 56 -13.17 -14.07 -5.75
C ASN A 56 -12.57 -14.08 -4.33
N PHE A 57 -11.33 -14.55 -4.20
CA PHE A 57 -10.61 -14.50 -2.92
C PHE A 57 -10.41 -13.06 -2.44
N ILE A 58 -9.99 -12.16 -3.33
CA ILE A 58 -9.80 -10.75 -3.02
C ILE A 58 -11.11 -10.10 -2.56
N GLU A 59 -12.20 -10.33 -3.26
CA GLU A 59 -13.52 -9.78 -2.88
C GLU A 59 -13.96 -10.30 -1.50
N LYS A 60 -13.71 -11.56 -1.19
CA LYS A 60 -13.98 -12.15 0.12
C LYS A 60 -13.15 -11.49 1.24
N GLU A 61 -11.87 -11.25 0.99
CA GLU A 61 -10.99 -10.56 1.95
C GLU A 61 -11.43 -9.10 2.17
N LYS A 62 -11.83 -8.39 1.11
CA LYS A 62 -12.38 -7.03 1.19
C LYS A 62 -13.71 -7.00 1.97
N ALA A 63 -14.61 -7.94 1.71
CA ALA A 63 -15.87 -8.07 2.43
C ALA A 63 -15.67 -8.34 3.94
N ALA A 64 -14.56 -8.99 4.30
CA ALA A 64 -14.14 -9.16 5.69
C ALA A 64 -13.46 -7.91 6.30
N GLY A 65 -13.48 -6.77 5.60
CA GLY A 65 -12.93 -5.49 6.07
C GLY A 65 -11.41 -5.36 5.92
N ARG A 66 -10.75 -6.28 5.21
CA ARG A 66 -9.31 -6.21 4.97
C ARG A 66 -9.00 -5.35 3.75
N ARG A 67 -7.86 -4.68 3.75
CA ARG A 67 -7.32 -4.00 2.58
C ARG A 67 -6.33 -4.91 1.88
N VAL A 68 -6.57 -5.16 0.60
CA VAL A 68 -5.82 -6.13 -0.20
C VAL A 68 -4.96 -5.40 -1.22
N ILE A 69 -3.68 -5.75 -1.24
CA ILE A 69 -2.75 -5.43 -2.31
C ILE A 69 -2.57 -6.70 -3.13
N MET A 70 -2.88 -6.65 -4.41
CA MET A 70 -2.62 -7.74 -5.36
C MET A 70 -1.36 -7.42 -6.15
N VAL A 71 -0.48 -8.41 -6.24
CA VAL A 71 0.73 -8.33 -7.05
C VAL A 71 0.69 -9.45 -8.09
N GLY A 72 0.86 -9.13 -9.36
CA GLY A 72 0.79 -10.11 -10.45
C GLY A 72 1.49 -9.64 -11.72
N ASP A 73 1.55 -10.51 -12.73
CA ASP A 73 2.19 -10.23 -14.02
C ASP A 73 1.34 -9.35 -14.97
N GLY A 74 0.10 -9.10 -14.62
CA GLY A 74 -0.82 -8.21 -15.32
C GLY A 74 -1.61 -8.87 -16.45
N ILE A 75 -1.19 -9.98 -17.03
CA ILE A 75 -1.89 -10.62 -18.16
C ILE A 75 -2.97 -11.58 -17.65
N ASN A 76 -2.55 -12.54 -16.85
CA ASN A 76 -3.46 -13.55 -16.28
C ASN A 76 -4.16 -13.10 -15.00
N ASP A 77 -3.59 -12.10 -14.34
CA ASP A 77 -4.06 -11.60 -13.06
C ASP A 77 -4.96 -10.34 -13.16
N SER A 78 -5.30 -9.92 -14.38
CA SER A 78 -6.11 -8.72 -14.65
C SER A 78 -7.39 -8.61 -13.80
N PRO A 79 -8.21 -9.66 -13.66
CA PRO A 79 -9.41 -9.59 -12.82
C PRO A 79 -9.07 -9.39 -11.34
N ALA A 80 -8.02 -10.04 -10.86
CA ALA A 80 -7.58 -9.96 -9.48
C ALA A 80 -6.95 -8.58 -9.16
N LEU A 81 -6.14 -8.04 -10.08
CA LEU A 81 -5.56 -6.69 -9.96
C LEU A 81 -6.65 -5.63 -9.86
N SER A 82 -7.67 -5.71 -10.74
CA SER A 82 -8.81 -4.78 -10.71
C SER A 82 -9.69 -4.93 -9.48
N ALA A 83 -9.81 -6.13 -8.93
CA ALA A 83 -10.61 -6.40 -7.72
C ALA A 83 -9.95 -5.89 -6.45
N ALA A 84 -8.64 -5.74 -6.41
CA ALA A 84 -7.88 -5.34 -5.22
C ALA A 84 -8.13 -3.87 -4.81
N ASN A 85 -7.72 -3.49 -3.59
CA ASN A 85 -7.68 -2.08 -3.20
C ASN A 85 -6.49 -1.36 -3.83
N VAL A 86 -5.41 -2.09 -4.11
CA VAL A 86 -4.26 -1.65 -4.89
C VAL A 86 -3.78 -2.83 -5.72
N GLY A 87 -3.81 -2.69 -7.03
CA GLY A 87 -3.24 -3.63 -7.99
C GLY A 87 -1.84 -3.19 -8.40
N ILE A 88 -0.85 -4.07 -8.25
CA ILE A 88 0.54 -3.83 -8.63
C ILE A 88 0.92 -4.85 -9.69
N ALA A 89 1.22 -4.39 -10.89
CA ALA A 89 1.74 -5.24 -11.95
C ALA A 89 3.27 -5.22 -11.94
N ILE A 90 3.87 -6.42 -11.93
CA ILE A 90 5.30 -6.59 -12.15
C ILE A 90 5.46 -7.03 -13.60
N SER A 91 5.93 -6.14 -14.46
CA SER A 91 6.06 -6.45 -15.89
C SER A 91 7.06 -5.54 -16.58
N ASP A 92 7.99 -6.15 -17.29
CA ASP A 92 8.93 -5.49 -18.19
C ASP A 92 8.28 -5.09 -19.53
N GLY A 93 7.16 -4.34 -19.49
CA GLY A 93 6.65 -3.68 -20.68
C GLY A 93 5.33 -4.17 -21.26
N ALA A 94 4.55 -5.00 -20.58
CA ALA A 94 3.21 -5.33 -21.04
C ALA A 94 2.30 -4.10 -20.92
N GLU A 95 1.94 -3.53 -22.05
CA GLU A 95 1.08 -2.35 -22.17
C GLU A 95 -0.28 -2.56 -21.46
N ILE A 96 -0.78 -3.79 -21.48
CA ILE A 96 -2.02 -4.21 -20.81
C ILE A 96 -1.89 -4.11 -19.27
N ALA A 97 -0.74 -4.42 -18.71
CA ALA A 97 -0.49 -4.31 -17.27
C ALA A 97 -0.61 -2.86 -16.77
N ARG A 98 -0.20 -1.89 -17.60
CA ARG A 98 -0.26 -0.46 -17.29
C ARG A 98 -1.67 0.13 -17.31
N GLU A 99 -2.58 -0.49 -18.07
CA GLU A 99 -3.98 -0.03 -18.12
C GLU A 99 -4.83 -0.53 -16.96
N ILE A 100 -4.43 -1.65 -16.33
CA ILE A 100 -5.27 -2.36 -15.35
C ILE A 100 -4.76 -2.17 -13.93
N ALA A 101 -3.44 -2.08 -13.73
CA ALA A 101 -2.84 -1.92 -12.42
C ALA A 101 -2.76 -0.46 -11.98
N ASP A 102 -2.96 -0.21 -10.70
CA ASP A 102 -2.77 1.13 -10.11
C ASP A 102 -1.29 1.54 -10.12
N ILE A 103 -0.39 0.56 -10.02
CA ILE A 103 1.06 0.74 -9.98
C ILE A 103 1.71 -0.31 -10.87
N THR A 104 2.69 0.11 -11.66
CA THR A 104 3.54 -0.82 -12.44
C THR A 104 4.97 -0.73 -11.93
N VAL A 105 5.56 -1.87 -11.66
CA VAL A 105 6.94 -2.03 -11.24
C VAL A 105 7.70 -2.73 -12.36
N GLY A 106 8.83 -2.14 -12.79
CA GLY A 106 9.54 -2.57 -13.99
C GLY A 106 10.56 -3.68 -13.79
N ALA A 107 10.69 -4.23 -12.60
CA ALA A 107 11.68 -5.26 -12.29
C ALA A 107 11.03 -6.49 -11.67
N ASP A 108 11.58 -7.66 -11.93
CA ASP A 108 11.21 -8.92 -11.28
C ASP A 108 11.69 -8.99 -9.81
N ASP A 109 11.92 -7.83 -9.20
CA ASP A 109 12.46 -7.70 -7.84
C ASP A 109 11.38 -7.30 -6.85
N LEU A 110 11.02 -8.22 -5.97
CA LEU A 110 10.11 -7.98 -4.85
C LEU A 110 10.62 -6.90 -3.89
N GLN A 111 11.90 -6.56 -3.93
CA GLN A 111 12.48 -5.49 -3.12
C GLN A 111 11.89 -4.12 -3.46
N GLU A 112 11.50 -3.89 -4.70
CA GLU A 112 10.82 -2.65 -5.09
C GLU A 112 9.47 -2.48 -4.40
N LEU A 113 8.77 -3.58 -4.11
CA LEU A 113 7.52 -3.54 -3.31
C LEU A 113 7.79 -3.11 -1.87
N VAL A 114 8.92 -3.51 -1.30
CA VAL A 114 9.33 -3.07 0.04
C VAL A 114 9.58 -1.57 0.05
N VAL A 115 10.36 -1.07 -0.92
CA VAL A 115 10.64 0.36 -1.08
C VAL A 115 9.36 1.16 -1.26
N LEU A 116 8.46 0.70 -2.12
CA LEU A 116 7.15 1.33 -2.33
C LEU A 116 6.35 1.42 -1.02
N LYS A 117 6.33 0.34 -0.24
CA LYS A 117 5.64 0.30 1.04
C LYS A 117 6.26 1.24 2.07
N GLU A 118 7.58 1.33 2.12
CA GLU A 118 8.30 2.25 3.01
C GLU A 118 8.03 3.72 2.65
N ILE A 119 8.06 4.07 1.36
CA ILE A 119 7.70 5.40 0.87
C ILE A 119 6.26 5.75 1.26
N SER A 120 5.32 4.83 1.05
CA SER A 120 3.92 5.01 1.45
C SER A 120 3.77 5.25 2.95
N ASN A 121 4.48 4.48 3.78
CA ASN A 121 4.47 4.65 5.23
C ASN A 121 5.04 6.01 5.66
N ALA A 122 6.16 6.43 5.04
CA ALA A 122 6.78 7.74 5.31
C ALA A 122 5.84 8.88 4.93
N LEU A 123 5.20 8.79 3.75
CA LEU A 123 4.21 9.77 3.30
C LEU A 123 3.02 9.85 4.26
N MET A 124 2.45 8.72 4.66
CA MET A 124 1.32 8.69 5.59
C MET A 124 1.69 9.25 6.97
N LYS A 125 2.91 9.01 7.45
CA LYS A 125 3.44 9.62 8.68
C LYS A 125 3.52 11.14 8.57
N ARG A 126 3.98 11.65 7.42
CA ARG A 126 4.07 13.08 7.12
C ARG A 126 2.67 13.73 7.08
N ILE A 127 1.74 13.12 6.34
CA ILE A 127 0.34 13.58 6.24
C ILE A 127 -0.30 13.65 7.63
N ARG A 128 -0.20 12.59 8.43
CA ARG A 128 -0.77 12.57 9.79
C ARG A 128 -0.15 13.61 10.72
N ARG A 129 1.14 13.88 10.59
CA ARG A 129 1.82 14.93 11.37
C ARG A 129 1.32 16.31 10.97
N ASN A 130 1.23 16.60 9.67
CA ASN A 130 0.73 17.86 9.17
C ASN A 130 -0.73 18.09 9.57
N TYR A 131 -1.57 17.05 9.44
CA TYR A 131 -2.97 17.10 9.83
C TYR A 131 -3.16 17.39 11.33
N ARG A 132 -2.42 16.70 12.19
CA ARG A 132 -2.46 16.97 13.64
C ARG A 132 -2.04 18.40 13.95
N PHE A 133 -0.98 18.90 13.33
CA PHE A 133 -0.54 20.29 13.51
C PHE A 133 -1.63 21.27 13.11
N ILE A 134 -2.25 21.10 11.93
CA ILE A 134 -3.32 21.97 11.43
C ILE A 134 -4.48 22.02 12.42
N ILE A 135 -4.96 20.86 12.87
CA ILE A 135 -6.10 20.81 13.80
C ILE A 135 -5.75 21.46 15.14
N THR A 136 -4.60 21.12 15.73
CA THR A 136 -4.22 21.67 17.03
C THR A 136 -4.00 23.17 16.96
N PHE A 137 -3.34 23.66 15.91
CA PHE A 137 -3.09 25.09 15.72
C PHE A 137 -4.41 25.88 15.55
N ASN A 138 -5.31 25.38 14.70
CA ASN A 138 -6.61 26.00 14.48
C ASN A 138 -7.50 25.99 15.74
N ALA A 139 -7.51 24.89 16.47
CA ALA A 139 -8.23 24.81 17.75
C ALA A 139 -7.67 25.84 18.76
N GLY A 140 -6.35 26.02 18.80
CA GLY A 140 -5.69 27.04 19.60
C GLY A 140 -6.09 28.47 19.20
N LEU A 141 -6.12 28.76 17.90
CA LEU A 141 -6.57 30.06 17.39
C LEU A 141 -8.04 30.37 17.75
N ILE A 142 -8.92 29.37 17.65
CA ILE A 142 -10.32 29.51 18.03
C ILE A 142 -10.44 29.77 19.54
N ALA A 143 -9.73 29.01 20.36
CA ALA A 143 -9.75 29.20 21.81
C ALA A 143 -9.24 30.61 22.21
N CYS A 144 -8.16 31.10 21.59
CA CYS A 144 -7.66 32.46 21.80
C CYS A 144 -8.64 33.54 21.33
N GLY A 145 -9.36 33.30 20.23
CA GLY A 145 -10.40 34.21 19.75
C GLY A 145 -11.58 34.27 20.70
N VAL A 146 -12.08 33.11 21.20
CA VAL A 146 -13.16 33.04 22.18
C VAL A 146 -12.79 33.71 23.54
N ALA A 147 -11.53 33.57 23.95
CA ALA A 147 -10.99 34.20 25.16
C ALA A 147 -10.72 35.70 24.97
N GLY A 148 -10.97 36.29 23.78
CA GLY A 148 -10.73 37.70 23.52
C GLY A 148 -9.25 38.11 23.44
N ILE A 149 -8.33 37.13 23.37
CA ILE A 149 -6.88 37.39 23.32
C ILE A 149 -6.43 37.82 21.92
N LEU A 150 -7.08 37.27 20.89
CA LEU A 150 -6.79 37.56 19.48
C LEU A 150 -7.97 38.22 18.79
N GLN A 151 -7.68 39.28 18.03
CA GLN A 151 -8.68 39.87 17.12
C GLN A 151 -8.99 38.91 15.97
N PRO A 152 -10.26 38.90 15.46
CA PRO A 152 -10.65 38.01 14.37
C PRO A 152 -9.79 38.12 13.11
N THR A 153 -9.35 39.32 12.76
CA THR A 153 -8.46 39.59 11.61
C THR A 153 -7.08 38.97 11.77
N THR A 154 -6.52 39.07 12.97
CA THR A 154 -5.23 38.44 13.30
C THR A 154 -5.34 36.92 13.28
N SER A 155 -6.41 36.34 13.82
CA SER A 155 -6.67 34.92 13.82
C SER A 155 -6.79 34.38 12.37
N ALA A 156 -7.52 35.09 11.49
CA ALA A 156 -7.66 34.74 10.08
C ALA A 156 -6.30 34.81 9.33
N LEU A 157 -5.49 35.83 9.60
CA LEU A 157 -4.16 35.95 8.99
C LEU A 157 -3.24 34.80 9.42
N LEU A 158 -3.20 34.47 10.70
CA LEU A 158 -2.39 33.36 11.20
C LEU A 158 -2.85 32.00 10.65
N HIS A 159 -4.16 31.79 10.53
CA HIS A 159 -4.72 30.58 9.92
C HIS A 159 -4.24 30.43 8.45
N ASN A 160 -4.41 31.47 7.62
CA ASN A 160 -4.03 31.45 6.23
C ASN A 160 -2.52 31.26 6.05
N THR A 161 -1.72 32.00 6.85
CA THR A 161 -0.26 31.89 6.79
C THR A 161 0.24 30.49 7.21
N SER A 162 -0.34 29.90 8.25
CA SER A 162 0.01 28.54 8.70
C SER A 162 -0.31 27.50 7.63
N THR A 163 -1.45 27.62 6.99
CA THR A 163 -1.88 26.71 5.91
C THR A 163 -0.94 26.81 4.71
N LEU A 164 -0.58 28.03 4.30
CA LEU A 164 0.38 28.28 3.21
C LEU A 164 1.77 27.70 3.56
N ALA A 165 2.26 27.94 4.76
CA ALA A 165 3.57 27.43 5.21
C ALA A 165 3.62 25.89 5.22
N ILE A 166 2.53 25.22 5.63
CA ILE A 166 2.43 23.76 5.59
C ILE A 166 2.40 23.25 4.15
N SER A 167 1.63 23.90 3.27
CA SER A 167 1.58 23.54 1.85
C SER A 167 2.94 23.65 1.16
N LEU A 168 3.70 24.70 1.45
CA LEU A 168 5.04 24.89 0.89
C LEU A 168 6.07 23.90 1.43
N LYS A 169 5.88 23.40 2.65
CA LYS A 169 6.77 22.43 3.28
C LYS A 169 6.40 20.96 2.96
N SER A 170 5.20 20.74 2.43
CA SER A 170 4.70 19.42 2.04
C SER A 170 5.28 18.92 0.74
#